data_cc03f4c6f2e678a21d5411e2586a507a
#
_entry.id   cc03f4c6f2e678a21d5411e2586a507a
#
_cell.length_a   1.000
_cell.length_b   1.000
_cell.length_c   1.000
_cell.angle_alpha   90.00
_cell.angle_beta   90.00
_cell.angle_gamma   90.00
#
_symmetry.space_group_name_H-M   'P 1'
#
loop_
_entity.id
_entity.type
_entity.pdbx_description
1 polymer ?
#
loop_
_entity_poly.entity_id
_entity_poly.type
_entity_poly.pdbx_seq_one_letter_code
_entity_poly.pdbx_strand_id
1 'polypeptide(L)'
;MGYQFKPDPDMAVEKIRIGRVPALVVKPQKSAPDAPGVLWIHGGGYITGMKEMVYMGRAMDLVRKYGAVVVSPGYRLALQKPYPAALDDCYQTLLYMKDHAAELGFRKDQIMVGGESAGGGLAAAVCIKARDDGKVHVAFQMPLYPMISNMDTESSKDNHGKVWNTRRNHLG
;
A
#
# COMPACT_ATOMS: atom_id res chain seq x y z
N MET A 1 -5.58 17.66 19.05
CA MET A 1 -5.05 16.38 19.56
C MET A 1 -4.70 15.51 18.34
N GLY A 2 -3.42 15.31 18.08
CA GLY A 2 -2.97 14.45 16.97
C GLY A 2 -3.27 12.98 17.32
N TYR A 3 -3.93 12.28 16.44
CA TYR A 3 -4.07 10.82 16.53
C TYR A 3 -2.67 10.21 16.50
N GLN A 4 -2.18 9.77 17.65
CA GLN A 4 -0.97 8.96 17.70
C GLN A 4 -1.34 7.53 17.32
N PHE A 5 -1.00 7.15 16.11
CA PHE A 5 -1.06 5.75 15.69
C PHE A 5 -0.06 4.95 16.52
N LYS A 6 -0.55 4.25 17.53
CA LYS A 6 0.28 3.33 18.32
C LYS A 6 0.18 1.94 17.69
N PRO A 7 1.32 1.29 17.42
CA PRO A 7 1.32 -0.10 17.03
C PRO A 7 0.71 -0.95 18.15
N ASP A 8 0.06 -2.04 17.76
CA ASP A 8 -0.44 -3.05 18.66
C ASP A 8 0.76 -3.68 19.42
N PRO A 9 0.69 -3.86 20.75
CA PRO A 9 1.78 -4.45 21.52
C PRO A 9 2.25 -5.83 21.06
N ASP A 10 1.36 -6.60 20.41
CA ASP A 10 1.67 -7.93 19.89
C ASP A 10 2.39 -7.91 18.53
N MET A 11 2.69 -6.73 18.02
CA MET A 11 3.32 -6.54 16.71
C MET A 11 4.69 -5.88 16.81
N ALA A 12 5.62 -6.38 16.02
CA ALA A 12 6.88 -5.72 15.74
C ALA A 12 6.68 -4.72 14.60
N VAL A 13 7.21 -3.51 14.79
CA VAL A 13 7.18 -2.45 13.77
C VAL A 13 8.59 -1.94 13.54
N GLU A 14 9.03 -2.02 12.28
CA GLU A 14 10.32 -1.51 11.85
C GLU A 14 10.12 -0.36 10.85
N LYS A 15 10.92 0.70 11.00
CA LYS A 15 11.01 1.79 10.02
C LYS A 15 12.18 1.51 9.10
N ILE A 16 11.90 1.36 7.82
CA ILE A 16 12.94 1.15 6.81
C ILE A 16 12.91 2.25 5.76
N ARG A 17 13.96 2.28 4.95
CA ARG A 17 14.04 3.16 3.79
C ARG A 17 14.46 2.36 2.56
N ILE A 18 13.64 2.42 1.52
CA ILE A 18 13.85 1.72 0.25
C ILE A 18 14.23 2.77 -0.80
N GLY A 19 15.54 2.98 -0.99
CA GLY A 19 16.02 4.12 -1.74
C GLY A 19 15.55 5.42 -1.09
N ARG A 20 14.66 6.18 -1.79
CA ARG A 20 14.06 7.42 -1.26
C ARG A 20 12.74 7.19 -0.50
N VAL A 21 12.15 6.00 -0.60
CA VAL A 21 10.81 5.70 -0.06
C VAL A 21 10.91 5.28 1.40
N PRO A 22 10.38 6.05 2.35
CA PRO A 22 10.25 5.59 3.72
C PRO A 22 9.14 4.54 3.80
N ALA A 23 9.34 3.44 4.52
CA ALA A 23 8.32 2.41 4.68
C ALA A 23 8.24 1.91 6.12
N LEU A 24 7.10 1.32 6.46
CA LEU A 24 6.90 0.55 7.68
C LEU A 24 6.83 -0.93 7.35
N VAL A 25 7.51 -1.74 8.13
CA VAL A 25 7.32 -3.19 8.18
C VAL A 25 6.56 -3.51 9.45
N VAL A 26 5.40 -4.14 9.31
CA VAL A 26 4.56 -4.56 10.44
C VAL A 26 4.39 -6.07 10.37
N LYS A 27 4.76 -6.76 11.44
CA LYS A 27 4.71 -8.23 11.53
C LYS A 27 4.38 -8.68 12.94
N PRO A 28 3.94 -9.92 13.16
CA PRO A 28 3.81 -10.47 14.50
C PRO A 28 5.17 -10.48 15.21
N GLN A 29 5.18 -10.39 16.55
CA GLN A 29 6.42 -10.53 17.36
C GLN A 29 7.12 -11.87 17.09
N LYS A 30 6.35 -12.92 16.78
CA LYS A 30 6.86 -14.23 16.37
C LYS A 30 6.32 -14.53 14.98
N SER A 31 7.14 -14.35 13.95
CA SER A 31 6.76 -14.67 12.56
C SER A 31 6.83 -16.18 12.34
N ALA A 32 5.86 -16.73 11.59
CA ALA A 32 5.90 -18.09 11.11
C ALA A 32 6.87 -18.21 9.92
N PRO A 33 7.54 -19.35 9.72
CA PRO A 33 8.51 -19.53 8.62
C PRO A 33 7.84 -19.47 7.23
N ASP A 34 6.53 -19.66 7.15
CA ASP A 34 5.71 -19.65 5.93
C ASP A 34 4.81 -18.40 5.80
N ALA A 35 5.10 -17.35 6.56
CA ALA A 35 4.33 -16.11 6.54
C ALA A 35 4.24 -15.53 5.11
N PRO A 36 3.06 -15.05 4.69
CA PRO A 36 2.93 -14.31 3.43
C PRO A 36 3.46 -12.88 3.57
N GLY A 37 4.03 -12.34 2.48
CA GLY A 37 4.40 -10.93 2.39
C GLY A 37 3.27 -10.10 1.79
N VAL A 38 3.01 -8.92 2.33
CA VAL A 38 1.95 -8.03 1.85
C VAL A 38 2.50 -6.63 1.61
N LEU A 39 2.46 -6.16 0.37
CA LEU A 39 2.59 -4.75 0.07
C LEU A 39 1.23 -4.10 0.29
N TRP A 40 1.11 -3.22 1.30
CA TRP A 40 -0.14 -2.52 1.57
C TRP A 40 -0.02 -1.02 1.29
N ILE A 41 -0.83 -0.54 0.35
CA ILE A 41 -0.74 0.83 -0.17
C ILE A 41 -1.91 1.64 0.41
N HIS A 42 -1.58 2.75 1.08
CA HIS A 42 -2.59 3.62 1.71
C HIS A 42 -3.39 4.42 0.69
N GLY A 43 -4.61 4.79 1.07
CA GLY A 43 -5.47 5.70 0.32
C GLY A 43 -5.12 7.18 0.54
N GLY A 44 -6.04 8.06 0.11
CA GLY A 44 -5.92 9.51 0.27
C GLY A 44 -5.96 10.27 -1.05
N GLY A 45 -6.58 9.69 -2.09
CA GLY A 45 -6.81 10.33 -3.39
C GLY A 45 -5.53 10.75 -4.08
N TYR A 46 -4.43 10.05 -3.88
CA TYR A 46 -3.07 10.35 -4.37
C TYR A 46 -2.48 11.67 -3.84
N ILE A 47 -3.25 12.54 -3.17
CA ILE A 47 -2.86 13.88 -2.73
C ILE A 47 -2.61 14.00 -1.23
N THR A 48 -3.09 13.04 -0.44
CA THR A 48 -2.91 12.98 1.03
C THR A 48 -2.61 11.55 1.47
N GLY A 49 -2.28 11.37 2.75
CA GLY A 49 -2.06 10.06 3.33
C GLY A 49 -0.61 9.83 3.77
N MET A 50 -0.41 8.74 4.47
CA MET A 50 0.89 8.37 5.03
C MET A 50 0.94 6.86 5.30
N LYS A 51 2.14 6.30 5.34
CA LYS A 51 2.38 4.87 5.61
C LYS A 51 1.78 4.38 6.93
N GLU A 52 1.62 5.27 7.92
CA GLU A 52 1.03 4.98 9.23
C GLU A 52 -0.47 4.64 9.14
N MET A 53 -1.14 4.94 8.02
CA MET A 53 -2.53 4.52 7.80
C MET A 53 -2.70 3.00 7.75
N VAL A 54 -1.61 2.25 7.60
CA VAL A 54 -1.59 0.79 7.71
C VAL A 54 -2.24 0.30 9.00
N TYR A 55 -2.11 1.05 10.10
CA TYR A 55 -2.68 0.67 11.40
C TYR A 55 -4.21 0.75 11.47
N MET A 56 -4.85 1.42 10.53
CA MET A 56 -6.31 1.59 10.49
C MET A 56 -6.98 0.70 9.43
N GLY A 57 -6.21 0.11 8.53
CA GLY A 57 -6.70 -0.62 7.39
C GLY A 57 -6.80 -2.14 7.61
N ARG A 58 -7.26 -2.83 6.58
CA ARG A 58 -7.35 -4.30 6.52
C ARG A 58 -6.00 -5.01 6.67
N ALA A 59 -4.91 -4.29 6.44
CA ALA A 59 -3.56 -4.83 6.61
C ALA A 59 -3.33 -5.44 8.00
N MET A 60 -3.87 -4.80 9.06
CA MET A 60 -3.71 -5.30 10.43
C MET A 60 -4.47 -6.61 10.67
N ASP A 61 -5.58 -6.82 9.99
CA ASP A 61 -6.29 -8.10 10.03
C ASP A 61 -5.44 -9.22 9.39
N LEU A 62 -4.71 -8.90 8.32
CA LEU A 62 -3.81 -9.86 7.68
C LEU A 62 -2.66 -10.25 8.59
N VAL A 63 -2.07 -9.27 9.31
CA VAL A 63 -1.03 -9.56 10.32
C VAL A 63 -1.58 -10.45 11.44
N ARG A 64 -2.74 -10.09 12.03
CA ARG A 64 -3.31 -10.83 13.18
C ARG A 64 -3.78 -12.22 12.82
N LYS A 65 -4.47 -12.38 11.69
CA LYS A 65 -5.13 -13.64 11.34
C LYS A 65 -4.23 -14.62 10.59
N TYR A 66 -3.32 -14.10 9.78
CA TYR A 66 -2.51 -14.92 8.88
C TYR A 66 -1.01 -14.82 9.13
N GLY A 67 -0.60 -14.07 10.16
CA GLY A 67 0.81 -13.88 10.46
C GLY A 67 1.57 -13.14 9.36
N ALA A 68 0.89 -12.37 8.52
CA ALA A 68 1.49 -11.70 7.38
C ALA A 68 2.54 -10.68 7.80
N VAL A 69 3.59 -10.56 6.98
CA VAL A 69 4.56 -9.46 7.05
C VAL A 69 4.10 -8.37 6.08
N VAL A 70 3.65 -7.25 6.62
CA VAL A 70 3.13 -6.13 5.85
C VAL A 70 4.18 -5.06 5.67
N VAL A 71 4.41 -4.63 4.43
CA VAL A 71 5.25 -3.46 4.09
C VAL A 71 4.34 -2.36 3.57
N SER A 72 4.35 -1.20 4.25
CA SER A 72 3.55 -0.03 3.88
C SER A 72 4.48 1.11 3.44
N PRO A 73 4.52 1.46 2.15
CA PRO A 73 5.32 2.56 1.64
C PRO A 73 4.69 3.93 1.92
N GLY A 74 5.52 4.91 2.27
CA GLY A 74 5.16 6.33 2.20
C GLY A 74 5.50 6.88 0.82
N TYR A 75 4.70 6.53 -0.17
CA TYR A 75 4.91 6.95 -1.56
C TYR A 75 4.73 8.47 -1.73
N ARG A 76 5.38 9.04 -2.73
CA ARG A 76 5.27 10.48 -3.05
C ARG A 76 3.86 10.81 -3.53
N LEU A 77 3.29 11.83 -2.89
CA LEU A 77 1.95 12.31 -3.23
C LEU A 77 2.00 13.21 -4.48
N ALA A 78 0.88 13.29 -5.22
CA ALA A 78 0.81 14.00 -6.49
C ALA A 78 1.19 15.49 -6.41
N LEU A 79 0.89 16.16 -5.28
CA LEU A 79 1.29 17.54 -5.03
C LEU A 79 2.82 17.71 -4.82
N GLN A 80 3.51 16.65 -4.40
CA GLN A 80 4.98 16.66 -4.26
C GLN A 80 5.65 16.28 -5.58
N LYS A 81 5.12 15.25 -6.23
CA LYS A 81 5.58 14.75 -7.52
C LYS A 81 4.44 14.01 -8.23
N PRO A 82 3.97 14.52 -9.38
CA PRO A 82 2.86 13.89 -10.10
C PRO A 82 3.24 12.51 -10.65
N TYR A 83 2.25 11.85 -11.27
CA TYR A 83 2.46 10.59 -11.98
C TYR A 83 3.76 10.62 -12.83
N PRO A 84 4.54 9.54 -12.85
CA PRO A 84 4.29 8.21 -12.28
C PRO A 84 4.93 7.98 -10.88
N ALA A 85 5.28 9.03 -10.15
CA ALA A 85 6.11 8.94 -8.95
C ALA A 85 5.56 7.98 -7.87
N ALA A 86 4.25 8.02 -7.59
CA ALA A 86 3.61 7.12 -6.63
C ALA A 86 3.68 5.66 -7.07
N LEU A 87 3.43 5.39 -8.36
CA LEU A 87 3.54 4.05 -8.94
C LEU A 87 4.96 3.51 -8.86
N ASP A 88 5.96 4.35 -9.21
CA ASP A 88 7.37 3.95 -9.15
C ASP A 88 7.82 3.63 -7.73
N ASP A 89 7.41 4.45 -6.75
CA ASP A 89 7.74 4.22 -5.34
C ASP A 89 7.12 2.92 -4.81
N CYS A 90 5.87 2.64 -5.14
CA CYS A 90 5.19 1.40 -4.75
C CYS A 90 5.80 0.18 -5.46
N TYR A 91 6.11 0.30 -6.75
CA TYR A 91 6.75 -0.77 -7.49
C TYR A 91 8.18 -1.07 -7.01
N GLN A 92 8.98 -0.03 -6.70
CA GLN A 92 10.28 -0.20 -6.05
C GLN A 92 10.15 -0.94 -4.72
N THR A 93 9.11 -0.64 -3.94
CA THR A 93 8.85 -1.33 -2.68
C THR A 93 8.55 -2.81 -2.92
N LEU A 94 7.76 -3.15 -3.94
CA LEU A 94 7.47 -4.53 -4.31
C LEU A 94 8.75 -5.31 -4.71
N LEU A 95 9.61 -4.70 -5.53
CA LEU A 95 10.88 -5.32 -5.92
C LEU A 95 11.80 -5.54 -4.71
N TYR A 96 11.88 -4.55 -3.81
CA TYR A 96 12.64 -4.67 -2.57
C TYR A 96 12.11 -5.84 -1.72
N MET A 97 10.80 -5.96 -1.54
CA MET A 97 10.19 -7.07 -0.81
C MET A 97 10.60 -8.42 -1.38
N LYS A 98 10.55 -8.56 -2.72
CA LYS A 98 10.98 -9.79 -3.40
C LYS A 98 12.45 -10.13 -3.12
N ASP A 99 13.32 -9.13 -3.17
CA ASP A 99 14.78 -9.34 -3.03
C ASP A 99 15.20 -9.58 -1.56
N HIS A 100 14.42 -9.06 -0.59
CA HIS A 100 14.71 -9.13 0.84
C HIS A 100 13.68 -9.99 1.61
N ALA A 101 12.97 -10.89 0.93
CA ALA A 101 11.88 -11.66 1.53
C ALA A 101 12.33 -12.46 2.77
N ALA A 102 13.51 -13.10 2.72
CA ALA A 102 14.07 -13.87 3.82
C ALA A 102 14.42 -12.97 5.04
N GLU A 103 15.01 -11.80 4.80
CA GLU A 103 15.38 -10.84 5.86
C GLU A 103 14.12 -10.25 6.52
N LEU A 104 13.09 -9.97 5.73
CA LEU A 104 11.81 -9.46 6.21
C LEU A 104 11.01 -10.53 6.94
N GLY A 105 11.27 -11.82 6.65
CA GLY A 105 10.66 -12.95 7.34
C GLY A 105 9.36 -13.45 6.70
N PHE A 106 9.29 -13.49 5.36
CA PHE A 106 8.14 -14.03 4.63
C PHE A 106 8.58 -14.87 3.42
N ARG A 107 7.64 -15.64 2.86
CA ARG A 107 7.88 -16.45 1.66
C ARG A 107 7.81 -15.61 0.40
N LYS A 108 8.90 -15.66 -0.39
CA LYS A 108 9.04 -14.93 -1.64
C LYS A 108 7.99 -15.27 -2.71
N ASP A 109 7.49 -16.50 -2.70
CA ASP A 109 6.47 -16.99 -3.62
C ASP A 109 5.03 -16.64 -3.18
N GLN A 110 4.86 -16.02 -2.02
CA GLN A 110 3.57 -15.61 -1.46
C GLN A 110 3.52 -14.10 -1.20
N ILE A 111 3.71 -13.31 -2.25
CA ILE A 111 3.58 -11.87 -2.17
C ILE A 111 2.18 -11.46 -2.62
N MET A 112 1.49 -10.76 -1.75
CA MET A 112 0.23 -10.10 -2.02
C MET A 112 0.44 -8.59 -2.18
N VAL A 113 -0.31 -7.97 -3.08
CA VAL A 113 -0.39 -6.51 -3.23
C VAL A 113 -1.81 -6.06 -2.95
N GLY A 114 -1.98 -5.17 -1.99
CA GLY A 114 -3.29 -4.64 -1.63
C GLY A 114 -3.24 -3.16 -1.30
N GLY A 115 -4.42 -2.57 -1.22
CA GLY A 115 -4.56 -1.16 -0.86
C GLY A 115 -5.98 -0.67 -0.95
N GLU A 116 -6.23 0.53 -0.44
CA GLU A 116 -7.55 1.12 -0.29
C GLU A 116 -7.68 2.41 -1.11
N SER A 117 -8.80 2.62 -1.78
CA SER A 117 -9.10 3.83 -2.55
C SER A 117 -8.00 4.13 -3.59
N ALA A 118 -7.29 5.26 -3.51
CA ALA A 118 -6.12 5.55 -4.33
C ALA A 118 -5.03 4.47 -4.21
N GLY A 119 -4.82 3.93 -3.00
CA GLY A 119 -3.93 2.79 -2.77
C GLY A 119 -4.41 1.51 -3.45
N GLY A 120 -5.73 1.32 -3.58
CA GLY A 120 -6.33 0.24 -4.38
C GLY A 120 -6.04 0.42 -5.87
N GLY A 121 -6.13 1.63 -6.39
CA GLY A 121 -5.74 1.96 -7.77
C GLY A 121 -4.26 1.70 -8.03
N LEU A 122 -3.38 2.15 -7.11
CA LEU A 122 -1.95 1.84 -7.19
C LEU A 122 -1.66 0.33 -7.07
N ALA A 123 -2.41 -0.40 -6.24
CA ALA A 123 -2.24 -1.86 -6.13
C ALA A 123 -2.50 -2.55 -7.47
N ALA A 124 -3.58 -2.18 -8.16
CA ALA A 124 -3.88 -2.69 -9.50
C ALA A 124 -2.77 -2.31 -10.50
N ALA A 125 -2.36 -1.04 -10.53
CA ALA A 125 -1.32 -0.54 -11.43
C ALA A 125 0.05 -1.23 -11.18
N VAL A 126 0.43 -1.44 -9.92
CA VAL A 126 1.64 -2.17 -9.54
C VAL A 126 1.59 -3.62 -10.01
N CYS A 127 0.44 -4.29 -9.90
CA CYS A 127 0.28 -5.67 -10.38
C CYS A 127 0.37 -5.75 -11.91
N ILE A 128 -0.21 -4.80 -12.64
CA ILE A 128 -0.07 -4.70 -14.09
C ILE A 128 1.40 -4.51 -14.47
N LYS A 129 2.09 -3.57 -13.84
CA LYS A 129 3.52 -3.32 -14.07
C LYS A 129 4.38 -4.54 -13.74
N ALA A 130 4.09 -5.24 -12.65
CA ALA A 130 4.81 -6.46 -12.25
C ALA A 130 4.64 -7.58 -13.29
N ARG A 131 3.43 -7.75 -13.81
CA ARG A 131 3.13 -8.71 -14.90
C ARG A 131 3.92 -8.37 -16.16
N ASP A 132 3.90 -7.11 -16.58
CA ASP A 132 4.50 -6.66 -17.84
C ASP A 132 6.04 -6.69 -17.77
N ASP A 133 6.63 -6.32 -16.64
CA ASP A 133 8.08 -6.38 -16.42
C ASP A 133 8.60 -7.81 -16.17
N GLY A 134 7.75 -8.74 -15.72
CA GLY A 134 8.12 -10.14 -15.45
C GLY A 134 9.17 -10.33 -14.32
N LYS A 135 9.45 -9.29 -13.52
CA LYS A 135 10.53 -9.32 -12.51
C LYS A 135 10.11 -9.86 -11.16
N VAL A 136 8.82 -9.83 -10.87
CA VAL A 136 8.25 -10.29 -9.60
C VAL A 136 6.89 -10.93 -9.83
N HIS A 137 6.69 -12.09 -9.18
CA HIS A 137 5.39 -12.76 -9.18
C HIS A 137 4.55 -12.24 -8.00
N VAL A 138 3.33 -11.81 -8.31
CA VAL A 138 2.32 -11.42 -7.33
C VAL A 138 1.31 -12.56 -7.24
N ALA A 139 1.26 -13.24 -6.09
CA ALA A 139 0.39 -14.38 -5.87
C ALA A 139 -1.08 -13.98 -5.72
N PHE A 140 -1.35 -12.80 -5.17
CA PHE A 140 -2.70 -12.31 -4.95
C PHE A 140 -2.77 -10.78 -4.94
N GLN A 141 -3.85 -10.20 -5.47
CA GLN A 141 -4.11 -8.77 -5.38
C GLN A 141 -5.45 -8.48 -4.68
N MET A 142 -5.47 -7.42 -3.87
CA MET A 142 -6.67 -6.97 -3.15
C MET A 142 -6.84 -5.45 -3.27
N PRO A 143 -7.30 -4.95 -4.42
CA PRO A 143 -7.64 -3.54 -4.58
C PRO A 143 -9.02 -3.27 -3.97
N LEU A 144 -9.07 -2.64 -2.80
CA LEU A 144 -10.32 -2.31 -2.11
C LEU A 144 -10.86 -0.96 -2.61
N TYR A 145 -12.13 -0.95 -3.08
CA TYR A 145 -12.81 0.24 -3.63
C TYR A 145 -11.85 1.17 -4.41
N PRO A 146 -11.17 0.63 -5.44
CA PRO A 146 -10.03 1.29 -6.06
C PRO A 146 -10.42 2.54 -6.85
N MET A 147 -9.62 3.59 -6.73
CA MET A 147 -9.69 4.76 -7.60
C MET A 147 -8.86 4.48 -8.87
N ILE A 148 -9.52 4.13 -9.96
CA ILE A 148 -8.88 3.57 -11.17
C ILE A 148 -9.11 4.37 -12.45
N SER A 149 -9.94 5.40 -12.42
CA SER A 149 -10.25 6.20 -13.60
C SER A 149 -10.20 7.69 -13.29
N ASN A 150 -9.64 8.45 -14.22
CA ASN A 150 -9.67 9.92 -14.23
C ASN A 150 -10.86 10.47 -15.02
N MET A 151 -11.69 9.60 -15.58
CA MET A 151 -12.89 10.01 -16.30
C MET A 151 -14.06 10.23 -15.32
N ASP A 152 -14.82 11.29 -15.56
CA ASP A 152 -16.03 11.53 -14.80
C ASP A 152 -17.08 10.45 -15.09
N THR A 153 -17.66 9.96 -14.00
CA THR A 153 -18.86 9.10 -14.02
C THR A 153 -20.07 9.89 -13.56
N GLU A 154 -21.27 9.36 -13.73
CA GLU A 154 -22.50 10.00 -13.21
C GLU A 154 -22.40 10.29 -11.71
N SER A 155 -21.77 9.41 -10.94
CA SER A 155 -21.58 9.57 -9.50
C SER A 155 -20.44 10.54 -9.13
N SER A 156 -19.48 10.80 -9.99
CA SER A 156 -18.36 11.70 -9.71
C SER A 156 -18.61 13.14 -10.15
N LYS A 157 -19.45 13.35 -11.18
CA LYS A 157 -19.74 14.68 -11.74
C LYS A 157 -20.41 15.63 -10.75
N ASP A 158 -21.25 15.12 -9.88
CA ASP A 158 -22.05 15.89 -8.91
C ASP A 158 -21.85 15.38 -7.48
N ASN A 159 -20.62 15.14 -7.09
CA ASN A 159 -20.29 14.67 -5.75
C ASN A 159 -19.92 15.82 -4.83
N HIS A 160 -20.78 16.11 -3.84
CA HIS A 160 -20.59 17.13 -2.81
C HIS A 160 -20.12 16.57 -1.45
N GLY A 161 -19.58 15.35 -1.43
CA GLY A 161 -19.10 14.68 -0.22
C GLY A 161 -18.04 15.50 0.54
N LYS A 162 -18.14 15.52 1.87
CA LYS A 162 -17.20 16.28 2.74
C LYS A 162 -15.76 15.75 2.67
N VAL A 163 -15.59 14.45 2.51
CA VAL A 163 -14.27 13.79 2.47
C VAL A 163 -13.75 13.72 1.04
N TRP A 164 -14.57 13.29 0.10
CA TRP A 164 -14.26 13.22 -1.32
C TRP A 164 -15.36 13.89 -2.14
N ASN A 165 -14.99 14.65 -3.13
CA ASN A 165 -15.93 15.42 -3.98
C ASN A 165 -15.36 15.59 -5.39
N THR A 166 -16.17 16.10 -6.32
CA THR A 166 -15.80 16.32 -7.72
C THR A 166 -14.49 17.07 -7.87
N ARG A 167 -14.29 18.18 -7.12
CA ARG A 167 -13.05 18.97 -7.19
C ARG A 167 -11.81 18.15 -6.78
N ARG A 168 -11.92 17.36 -5.72
CA ARG A 168 -10.82 16.49 -5.27
C ARG A 168 -10.56 15.34 -6.23
N ASN A 169 -11.61 14.85 -6.90
CA ASN A 169 -11.49 13.82 -7.91
C ASN A 169 -10.66 14.28 -9.11
N HIS A 170 -10.73 15.55 -9.49
CA HIS A 170 -9.92 16.10 -10.58
C HIS A 170 -8.48 16.45 -10.17
N LEU A 171 -8.16 16.49 -8.88
CA LEU A 171 -6.82 16.75 -8.38
C LEU A 171 -5.96 15.48 -8.20
N GLY A 172 -6.59 14.34 -8.00
CA GLY A 172 -5.96 13.03 -7.83
C GLY A 172 -5.84 12.28 -9.13
#